data_c3157b1f9d01a130f836facee25ed5cf
#
_entry.id   c3157b1f9d01a130f836facee25ed5cf
#
_cell.length_a   1.000
_cell.length_b   1.000
_cell.length_c   1.000
_cell.angle_alpha   90.00
_cell.angle_beta   90.00
_cell.angle_gamma   90.00
#
_symmetry.space_group_name_H-M   'P 1'
#
loop_
_entity.id
_entity.type
_entity.pdbx_description
1 polymer ?
#
loop_
_entity_poly.entity_id
_entity_poly.type
_entity_poly.pdbx_seq_one_letter_code
_entity_poly.pdbx_strand_id
1 'polypeptide(L)'
;MSKWARSGLSTGVALGLTLGAFALDAAPAKDPKEMKTASLNAAPNKSNSTLVGPAPKLVAPKGCPGGMAPIPTETGGFCIDRYEAGVAEIGANGKLKAHSPFTPVTGLKVKAIVKKGITPQGYISMVEAESACEAAGKRLCSNDEWLRACQGKHPTKYPYGDDEIPDRCNARDTTRAHPVIELFGGPDAFYDNAKMNDPRINQLPDTLTKTGEKKKCTNTYGVFDMVGNLHEWTADPGGSFKGGYYMDTHKNGDGCFYTTTAHGPSYHDYSTGFRCCK
;
A
#
# COMPACT_ATOMS: atom_id res chain seq x y z
N MET A 1 46.69 42.28 -31.82
CA MET A 1 46.42 43.71 -31.52
C MET A 1 45.07 43.75 -30.87
N SER A 2 44.85 44.21 -29.73
CA SER A 2 45.34 45.00 -28.66
C SER A 2 44.59 44.58 -27.38
N LYS A 3 45.31 44.55 -26.33
CA LYS A 3 44.97 44.47 -24.91
C LYS A 3 43.95 45.56 -24.49
N TRP A 4 43.12 45.28 -23.47
CA TRP A 4 42.92 46.18 -22.32
C TRP A 4 42.43 45.38 -21.12
N ALA A 5 43.22 45.41 -20.07
CA ALA A 5 42.88 45.06 -18.70
C ALA A 5 42.45 46.31 -17.95
N ARG A 6 41.53 46.20 -17.02
CA ARG A 6 41.47 47.02 -15.80
C ARG A 6 40.64 46.35 -14.70
N SER A 7 41.35 46.15 -13.65
CA SER A 7 41.10 45.96 -12.26
C SER A 7 40.00 46.85 -11.64
N GLY A 8 39.24 46.28 -10.72
CA GLY A 8 38.40 46.99 -9.77
C GLY A 8 38.35 46.20 -8.46
N LEU A 9 39.09 46.67 -7.45
CA LEU A 9 38.97 46.25 -6.05
C LEU A 9 37.60 46.71 -5.53
N SER A 10 36.90 45.85 -4.79
CA SER A 10 35.85 46.26 -3.86
C SER A 10 35.97 45.44 -2.58
N THR A 11 36.08 46.20 -1.53
CA THR A 11 36.29 45.97 -0.11
C THR A 11 35.33 44.96 0.51
N GLY A 12 35.89 44.00 1.26
CA GLY A 12 35.19 43.06 2.10
C GLY A 12 34.56 43.71 3.33
N VAL A 13 33.37 43.29 3.67
CA VAL A 13 32.76 43.43 4.99
C VAL A 13 32.65 42.05 5.59
N ALA A 14 33.51 41.78 6.58
CA ALA A 14 33.42 40.55 7.38
C ALA A 14 32.35 40.74 8.44
N LEU A 15 31.25 40.00 8.31
CA LEU A 15 30.26 39.84 9.38
C LEU A 15 30.65 38.62 10.21
N GLY A 16 31.12 38.89 11.43
CA GLY A 16 31.44 37.84 12.41
C GLY A 16 30.17 37.19 12.91
N LEU A 17 30.00 35.88 12.63
CA LEU A 17 29.02 35.01 13.27
C LEU A 17 29.66 34.37 14.50
N THR A 18 29.28 34.81 15.68
CA THR A 18 29.57 34.14 16.95
C THR A 18 28.78 32.85 17.06
N LEU A 19 29.47 31.71 16.99
CA LEU A 19 28.91 30.39 17.33
C LEU A 19 28.74 30.33 18.85
N GLY A 20 27.51 30.43 19.33
CA GLY A 20 27.12 30.06 20.68
C GLY A 20 27.10 28.53 20.82
N ALA A 21 28.08 28.01 21.54
CA ALA A 21 28.07 26.59 21.94
C ALA A 21 27.01 26.39 23.05
N PHE A 22 25.93 25.72 22.72
CA PHE A 22 25.02 25.15 23.75
C PHE A 22 25.62 23.84 24.22
N ALA A 23 26.16 23.85 25.45
CA ALA A 23 26.49 22.62 26.16
C ALA A 23 25.23 21.90 26.55
N LEU A 24 24.99 20.69 26.00
CA LEU A 24 24.00 19.76 26.49
C LEU A 24 24.58 19.01 27.67
N ASP A 25 24.11 19.34 28.88
CA ASP A 25 24.39 18.56 30.09
C ASP A 25 23.77 17.16 29.95
N ALA A 26 24.64 16.17 29.76
CA ALA A 26 24.26 14.77 29.83
C ALA A 26 24.12 14.37 31.30
N ALA A 27 22.93 13.96 31.71
CA ALA A 27 22.69 13.37 33.01
C ALA A 27 23.45 12.03 33.15
N PRO A 28 24.03 11.71 34.35
CA PRO A 28 24.83 10.51 34.55
C PRO A 28 23.98 9.24 34.47
N ALA A 29 24.51 8.25 33.75
CA ALA A 29 23.94 6.91 33.65
C ALA A 29 23.92 6.24 35.03
N LYS A 30 22.78 5.69 35.43
CA LYS A 30 22.62 4.92 36.66
C LYS A 30 23.25 3.53 36.51
N ASP A 31 24.01 3.15 37.58
CA ASP A 31 24.72 1.88 37.73
C ASP A 31 23.75 0.66 37.70
N PRO A 32 24.06 -0.44 36.97
CA PRO A 32 23.17 -1.59 36.79
C PRO A 32 23.03 -2.52 38.01
N LYS A 33 23.57 -2.19 39.16
CA LYS A 33 23.64 -3.12 40.32
C LYS A 33 22.58 -2.98 41.40
N GLU A 34 21.57 -2.11 41.24
CA GLU A 34 20.47 -1.99 42.24
C GLU A 34 19.10 -2.31 41.64
N MET A 35 18.91 -3.51 41.08
CA MET A 35 17.59 -4.08 40.96
C MET A 35 17.45 -5.26 41.94
N LYS A 36 17.18 -4.94 43.19
CA LYS A 36 16.71 -5.92 44.17
C LYS A 36 15.30 -6.35 43.81
N THR A 37 15.14 -7.65 43.65
CA THR A 37 13.88 -8.38 43.47
C THR A 37 12.86 -7.99 44.55
N ALA A 38 11.84 -7.26 44.17
CA ALA A 38 10.59 -7.15 44.93
C ALA A 38 9.65 -8.26 44.43
N SER A 39 9.54 -9.32 45.24
CA SER A 39 8.53 -10.36 45.05
C SER A 39 7.16 -9.75 45.37
N LEU A 40 6.38 -9.46 44.37
CA LEU A 40 4.97 -9.09 44.54
C LEU A 40 4.13 -10.37 44.46
N ASN A 41 3.79 -10.89 45.65
CA ASN A 41 2.66 -11.79 45.81
C ASN A 41 1.36 -11.00 45.55
N ALA A 42 0.97 -10.91 44.26
CA ALA A 42 -0.35 -10.44 43.89
C ALA A 42 -1.30 -11.63 43.90
N ALA A 43 -2.26 -11.57 44.83
CA ALA A 43 -3.41 -12.47 44.83
C ALA A 43 -4.13 -12.39 43.46
N PRO A 44 -4.73 -13.49 42.97
CA PRO A 44 -5.42 -13.47 41.67
C PRO A 44 -6.60 -12.51 41.78
N ASN A 45 -6.48 -11.41 41.05
CA ASN A 45 -7.56 -10.46 40.85
C ASN A 45 -8.66 -11.20 40.06
N LYS A 46 -9.80 -11.43 40.72
CA LYS A 46 -11.00 -11.95 40.04
C LYS A 46 -11.37 -10.94 38.97
N SER A 47 -10.99 -11.27 37.73
CA SER A 47 -11.39 -10.48 36.56
C SER A 47 -12.91 -10.37 36.56
N ASN A 48 -13.42 -9.15 36.66
CA ASN A 48 -14.79 -8.85 36.32
C ASN A 48 -15.02 -9.36 34.87
N SER A 49 -15.74 -10.45 34.75
CA SER A 49 -16.31 -10.89 33.51
C SER A 49 -17.29 -9.81 33.07
N THR A 50 -16.79 -8.83 32.33
CA THR A 50 -17.63 -7.92 31.57
C THR A 50 -18.48 -8.80 30.67
N LEU A 51 -19.79 -8.78 30.85
CA LEU A 51 -20.76 -9.43 30.01
C LEU A 51 -20.52 -8.95 28.57
N VAL A 52 -19.80 -9.75 27.80
CA VAL A 52 -19.69 -9.55 26.36
C VAL A 52 -21.07 -9.82 25.81
N GLY A 53 -21.78 -8.77 25.42
CA GLY A 53 -23.07 -8.89 24.77
C GLY A 53 -22.97 -9.81 23.54
N PRO A 54 -24.07 -10.34 23.04
CA PRO A 54 -24.06 -11.19 21.85
C PRO A 54 -23.36 -10.45 20.71
N ALA A 55 -22.48 -11.18 19.98
CA ALA A 55 -21.74 -10.61 18.85
C ALA A 55 -22.75 -9.96 17.85
N PRO A 56 -22.43 -8.77 17.31
CA PRO A 56 -23.33 -8.05 16.42
C PRO A 56 -23.69 -8.90 15.22
N LYS A 57 -24.98 -8.85 14.83
CA LYS A 57 -25.50 -9.60 13.70
C LYS A 57 -25.03 -8.92 12.40
N LEU A 58 -24.14 -9.59 11.68
CA LEU A 58 -23.67 -9.11 10.38
C LEU A 58 -24.71 -9.39 9.29
N VAL A 59 -24.95 -8.41 8.41
CA VAL A 59 -25.88 -8.46 7.29
C VAL A 59 -25.08 -8.38 5.99
N ALA A 60 -25.29 -9.34 5.09
CA ALA A 60 -24.69 -9.32 3.76
C ALA A 60 -25.46 -8.41 2.79
N PRO A 61 -24.79 -7.80 1.80
CA PRO A 61 -25.48 -7.04 0.76
C PRO A 61 -26.37 -7.97 -0.10
N LYS A 62 -27.46 -7.42 -0.62
CA LYS A 62 -28.40 -8.16 -1.51
C LYS A 62 -27.81 -8.23 -2.92
N GLY A 63 -27.09 -9.29 -3.20
CA GLY A 63 -26.54 -9.56 -4.53
C GLY A 63 -25.35 -8.67 -4.89
N CYS A 64 -24.23 -9.29 -5.24
CA CYS A 64 -23.05 -8.58 -5.76
C CYS A 64 -22.91 -8.85 -7.25
N PRO A 65 -22.43 -7.88 -8.04
CA PRO A 65 -22.09 -8.11 -9.44
C PRO A 65 -21.11 -9.28 -9.60
N GLY A 66 -21.11 -9.91 -10.76
CA GLY A 66 -20.14 -10.96 -11.06
C GLY A 66 -18.69 -10.49 -10.86
N GLY A 67 -17.87 -11.37 -10.25
CA GLY A 67 -16.48 -11.06 -9.92
C GLY A 67 -16.27 -10.35 -8.57
N MET A 68 -17.34 -9.95 -7.88
CA MET A 68 -17.26 -9.34 -6.55
C MET A 68 -17.63 -10.34 -5.44
N ALA A 69 -17.14 -10.10 -4.24
CA ALA A 69 -17.47 -10.83 -3.01
C ALA A 69 -18.39 -9.99 -2.12
N PRO A 70 -19.44 -10.59 -1.51
CA PRO A 70 -20.24 -9.92 -0.51
C PRO A 70 -19.51 -9.87 0.83
N ILE A 71 -19.33 -8.69 1.39
CA ILE A 71 -18.74 -8.45 2.71
C ILE A 71 -19.86 -8.00 3.66
N PRO A 72 -20.22 -8.81 4.65
CA PRO A 72 -21.26 -8.44 5.59
C PRO A 72 -20.74 -7.43 6.61
N THR A 73 -21.60 -6.46 6.97
CA THR A 73 -21.39 -5.50 8.05
C THR A 73 -22.64 -5.44 8.94
N GLU A 74 -22.61 -4.69 10.01
CA GLU A 74 -23.78 -4.45 10.86
C GLU A 74 -24.87 -3.66 10.15
N THR A 75 -24.50 -2.85 9.16
CA THR A 75 -25.40 -1.90 8.46
C THR A 75 -25.85 -2.35 7.05
N GLY A 76 -25.56 -3.59 6.63
CA GLY A 76 -26.04 -4.13 5.35
C GLY A 76 -24.96 -4.60 4.37
N GLY A 77 -23.69 -4.34 4.69
CA GLY A 77 -22.56 -4.83 3.90
C GLY A 77 -22.33 -4.11 2.57
N PHE A 78 -21.31 -4.54 1.86
CA PHE A 78 -20.88 -4.02 0.56
C PHE A 78 -20.32 -5.14 -0.33
N CYS A 79 -20.12 -4.84 -1.60
CA CYS A 79 -19.44 -5.75 -2.53
C CYS A 79 -18.01 -5.25 -2.81
N ILE A 80 -17.04 -6.16 -2.86
CA ILE A 80 -15.65 -5.86 -3.21
C ILE A 80 -15.17 -6.77 -4.34
N ASP A 81 -14.34 -6.27 -5.23
CA ASP A 81 -13.70 -7.09 -6.26
C ASP A 81 -12.90 -8.23 -5.63
N ARG A 82 -13.09 -9.46 -6.11
CA ARG A 82 -12.37 -10.64 -5.58
C ARG A 82 -10.88 -10.60 -5.83
N TYR A 83 -10.46 -9.85 -6.83
CA TYR A 83 -9.09 -9.73 -7.30
C TYR A 83 -8.73 -8.27 -7.48
N GLU A 84 -7.44 -7.97 -7.48
CA GLU A 84 -6.93 -6.68 -7.93
C GLU A 84 -7.41 -6.39 -9.35
N ALA A 85 -7.67 -5.12 -9.66
CA ALA A 85 -8.20 -4.73 -10.94
C ALA A 85 -7.10 -4.59 -12.01
N GLY A 86 -7.40 -5.02 -13.22
CA GLY A 86 -6.77 -4.55 -14.44
C GLY A 86 -7.60 -3.41 -15.04
N VAL A 87 -7.17 -2.84 -16.15
CA VAL A 87 -7.94 -1.84 -16.90
C VAL A 87 -8.04 -2.16 -18.38
N ALA A 88 -9.08 -1.60 -19.01
CA ALA A 88 -9.16 -1.48 -20.46
C ALA A 88 -9.37 -0.01 -20.86
N GLU A 89 -8.71 0.43 -21.92
CA GLU A 89 -8.90 1.76 -22.49
C GLU A 89 -10.30 1.88 -23.12
N ILE A 90 -10.95 3.02 -22.92
CA ILE A 90 -12.23 3.35 -23.56
C ILE A 90 -11.92 4.17 -24.80
N GLY A 91 -12.01 3.55 -25.98
CA GLY A 91 -11.82 4.23 -27.25
C GLY A 91 -12.90 5.27 -27.57
N ALA A 92 -12.67 6.13 -28.55
CA ALA A 92 -13.58 7.20 -28.97
C ALA A 92 -15.01 6.71 -29.33
N ASN A 93 -15.13 5.46 -29.78
CA ASN A 93 -16.41 4.81 -30.12
C ASN A 93 -17.00 4.00 -28.94
N GLY A 94 -16.46 4.14 -27.73
CA GLY A 94 -16.88 3.38 -26.53
C GLY A 94 -16.40 1.93 -26.51
N LYS A 95 -15.68 1.46 -27.53
CA LYS A 95 -15.12 0.10 -27.55
C LYS A 95 -13.93 0.00 -26.60
N LEU A 96 -13.89 -1.10 -25.85
CA LEU A 96 -12.78 -1.38 -24.96
C LEU A 96 -11.60 -1.96 -25.73
N LYS A 97 -10.40 -1.48 -25.42
CA LYS A 97 -9.11 -1.94 -25.93
C LYS A 97 -8.24 -2.38 -24.76
N ALA A 98 -7.46 -3.43 -24.94
CA ALA A 98 -6.51 -3.87 -23.93
C ALA A 98 -5.46 -2.77 -23.66
N HIS A 99 -5.16 -2.56 -22.39
CA HIS A 99 -4.06 -1.72 -21.91
C HIS A 99 -2.96 -2.61 -21.34
N SER A 100 -1.70 -2.14 -21.41
CA SER A 100 -0.58 -2.83 -20.77
C SER A 100 -0.60 -2.60 -19.26
N PRO A 101 -0.64 -3.64 -18.43
CA PRO A 101 -0.61 -3.49 -16.97
C PRO A 101 0.72 -2.94 -16.45
N PHE A 102 1.72 -2.81 -17.29
CA PHE A 102 3.07 -2.35 -16.98
C PHE A 102 3.32 -0.88 -17.35
N THR A 103 2.31 -0.16 -17.78
CA THR A 103 2.45 1.26 -18.19
C THR A 103 1.42 2.13 -17.48
N PRO A 104 1.76 3.41 -17.18
CA PRO A 104 0.80 4.36 -16.62
C PRO A 104 -0.43 4.55 -17.52
N VAL A 105 -1.56 4.85 -16.91
CA VAL A 105 -2.82 5.16 -17.62
C VAL A 105 -3.06 6.66 -17.77
N THR A 106 -2.08 7.48 -17.41
CA THR A 106 -2.18 8.94 -17.39
C THR A 106 -2.64 9.52 -18.74
N GLY A 107 -3.69 10.32 -18.69
CA GLY A 107 -4.32 10.92 -19.87
C GLY A 107 -5.26 10.00 -20.65
N LEU A 108 -5.42 8.74 -20.22
CA LEU A 108 -6.33 7.78 -20.85
C LEU A 108 -7.67 7.73 -20.12
N LYS A 109 -8.74 7.44 -20.86
CA LYS A 109 -10.01 7.02 -20.28
C LYS A 109 -9.99 5.50 -20.15
N VAL A 110 -10.05 5.00 -18.92
CA VAL A 110 -9.98 3.57 -18.64
C VAL A 110 -11.16 3.08 -17.84
N LYS A 111 -11.43 1.78 -17.93
CA LYS A 111 -12.47 1.07 -17.18
C LYS A 111 -11.84 -0.07 -16.41
N ALA A 112 -12.16 -0.19 -15.13
CA ALA A 112 -11.71 -1.30 -14.30
C ALA A 112 -12.26 -2.64 -14.80
N ILE A 113 -11.38 -3.63 -14.86
CA ILE A 113 -11.68 -5.01 -15.23
C ILE A 113 -11.23 -5.93 -14.10
N VAL A 114 -12.14 -6.75 -13.59
CA VAL A 114 -11.82 -7.78 -12.60
C VAL A 114 -11.94 -9.16 -13.22
N LYS A 115 -10.86 -9.92 -13.17
CA LYS A 115 -10.82 -11.30 -13.68
C LYS A 115 -9.69 -12.04 -13.02
N LYS A 116 -9.89 -13.33 -12.71
CA LYS A 116 -8.83 -14.22 -12.25
C LYS A 116 -7.81 -14.48 -13.35
N GLY A 117 -6.54 -14.50 -12.98
CA GLY A 117 -5.45 -14.92 -13.87
C GLY A 117 -4.98 -13.86 -14.88
N ILE A 118 -5.39 -12.60 -14.71
CA ILE A 118 -4.81 -11.47 -15.44
C ILE A 118 -3.67 -10.86 -14.60
N THR A 119 -2.75 -10.16 -15.25
CA THR A 119 -1.82 -9.26 -14.56
C THR A 119 -2.60 -8.03 -14.11
N PRO A 120 -2.61 -7.65 -12.81
CA PRO A 120 -3.29 -6.45 -12.35
C PRO A 120 -2.60 -5.18 -12.87
N GLN A 121 -3.34 -4.08 -12.92
CA GLN A 121 -2.80 -2.78 -13.34
C GLN A 121 -1.89 -2.22 -12.26
N GLY A 122 -0.58 -2.14 -12.53
CA GLY A 122 0.36 -1.28 -11.82
C GLY A 122 0.35 0.15 -12.37
N TYR A 123 1.20 1.04 -11.83
CA TYR A 123 1.43 2.39 -12.39
C TYR A 123 0.17 3.24 -12.51
N ILE A 124 -0.75 3.13 -11.56
CA ILE A 124 -2.03 3.85 -11.55
C ILE A 124 -2.15 4.69 -10.27
N SER A 125 -2.58 5.93 -10.41
CA SER A 125 -2.86 6.83 -9.30
C SER A 125 -4.26 6.58 -8.69
N MET A 126 -4.50 7.11 -7.48
CA MET A 126 -5.81 7.02 -6.84
C MET A 126 -6.91 7.65 -7.70
N VAL A 127 -6.64 8.84 -8.28
CA VAL A 127 -7.61 9.57 -9.12
C VAL A 127 -7.97 8.76 -10.37
N GLU A 128 -6.99 8.15 -11.01
CA GLU A 128 -7.20 7.31 -12.19
C GLU A 128 -7.93 6.01 -11.83
N ALA A 129 -7.58 5.40 -10.68
CA ALA A 129 -8.22 4.20 -10.17
C ALA A 129 -9.70 4.43 -9.82
N GLU A 130 -10.01 5.56 -9.19
CA GLU A 130 -11.40 5.96 -8.91
C GLU A 130 -12.19 6.12 -10.20
N SER A 131 -11.67 6.88 -11.15
CA SER A 131 -12.29 7.05 -12.48
C SER A 131 -12.50 5.71 -13.21
N ALA A 132 -11.54 4.78 -13.10
CA ALA A 132 -11.66 3.44 -13.68
C ALA A 132 -12.76 2.61 -13.02
N CYS A 133 -12.90 2.68 -11.68
CA CYS A 133 -13.98 2.04 -10.94
C CYS A 133 -15.35 2.63 -11.33
N GLU A 134 -15.48 3.97 -11.39
CA GLU A 134 -16.70 4.65 -11.80
C GLU A 134 -17.15 4.26 -13.22
N ALA A 135 -16.22 4.20 -14.16
CA ALA A 135 -16.48 3.73 -15.51
C ALA A 135 -16.98 2.26 -15.53
N ALA A 136 -16.70 1.47 -14.49
CA ALA A 136 -17.21 0.13 -14.30
C ALA A 136 -18.53 0.07 -13.49
N GLY A 137 -19.11 1.21 -13.12
CA GLY A 137 -20.32 1.30 -12.27
C GLY A 137 -20.05 0.91 -10.81
N LYS A 138 -18.83 1.16 -10.35
CA LYS A 138 -18.27 0.87 -9.03
C LYS A 138 -17.64 2.15 -8.45
N ARG A 139 -16.91 2.06 -7.35
CA ARG A 139 -16.11 3.11 -6.73
C ARG A 139 -14.84 2.51 -6.11
N LEU A 140 -13.88 3.30 -5.70
CA LEU A 140 -12.83 2.81 -4.80
C LEU A 140 -13.44 2.36 -3.46
N CYS A 141 -12.79 1.41 -2.81
CA CYS A 141 -13.13 1.02 -1.45
C CYS A 141 -12.68 2.09 -0.46
N SER A 142 -13.45 2.33 0.61
CA SER A 142 -12.93 3.12 1.74
C SER A 142 -11.85 2.33 2.48
N ASN A 143 -11.09 3.02 3.33
CA ASN A 143 -10.08 2.39 4.20
C ASN A 143 -10.67 1.27 5.06
N ASP A 144 -11.85 1.51 5.65
CA ASP A 144 -12.52 0.56 6.53
C ASP A 144 -13.10 -0.64 5.76
N GLU A 145 -13.67 -0.41 4.58
CA GLU A 145 -14.16 -1.47 3.71
C GLU A 145 -13.02 -2.38 3.26
N TRP A 146 -11.91 -1.77 2.84
CA TRP A 146 -10.73 -2.52 2.43
C TRP A 146 -10.19 -3.38 3.59
N LEU A 147 -10.00 -2.79 4.78
CA LEU A 147 -9.53 -3.49 5.97
C LEU A 147 -10.48 -4.62 6.36
N ARG A 148 -11.78 -4.33 6.41
CA ARG A 148 -12.81 -5.34 6.71
C ARG A 148 -12.79 -6.51 5.74
N ALA A 149 -12.61 -6.22 4.46
CA ALA A 149 -12.52 -7.25 3.42
C ALA A 149 -11.22 -8.06 3.53
N CYS A 150 -10.09 -7.43 3.86
CA CYS A 150 -8.81 -8.11 4.04
C CYS A 150 -8.84 -9.11 5.21
N GLN A 151 -9.33 -8.68 6.37
CA GLN A 151 -9.34 -9.48 7.59
C GLN A 151 -10.28 -10.70 7.55
N GLY A 152 -11.27 -10.69 6.67
CA GLY A 152 -12.23 -11.79 6.57
C GLY A 152 -13.27 -11.81 7.69
N LYS A 153 -13.89 -12.96 7.92
CA LYS A 153 -14.97 -13.13 8.91
C LYS A 153 -14.51 -12.88 10.35
N HIS A 154 -13.32 -13.34 10.66
CA HIS A 154 -12.69 -13.13 11.96
C HIS A 154 -11.55 -12.13 11.75
N PRO A 155 -11.56 -10.98 12.45
CA PRO A 155 -10.52 -9.97 12.29
C PRO A 155 -9.14 -10.58 12.58
N THR A 156 -8.33 -10.75 11.54
CA THR A 156 -6.98 -11.31 11.64
C THR A 156 -5.96 -10.36 10.99
N LYS A 157 -4.69 -10.55 11.32
CA LYS A 157 -3.60 -9.73 10.79
C LYS A 157 -3.38 -9.95 9.30
N TYR A 158 -3.52 -11.19 8.83
CA TYR A 158 -3.44 -11.58 7.42
C TYR A 158 -4.78 -12.13 6.95
N PRO A 159 -5.06 -12.20 5.65
CA PRO A 159 -6.31 -12.73 5.13
C PRO A 159 -6.65 -14.15 5.60
N TYR A 160 -5.64 -14.88 6.04
CA TYR A 160 -5.71 -16.30 6.38
C TYR A 160 -5.41 -16.62 7.85
N GLY A 161 -5.15 -15.63 8.71
CA GLY A 161 -4.85 -15.82 10.14
C GLY A 161 -3.98 -14.71 10.71
N ASP A 162 -3.50 -14.90 11.94
CA ASP A 162 -2.68 -13.90 12.64
C ASP A 162 -1.18 -14.04 12.39
N ASP A 163 -0.74 -15.23 11.99
CA ASP A 163 0.66 -15.50 11.71
C ASP A 163 0.95 -15.39 10.21
N GLU A 164 2.08 -14.77 9.89
CA GLU A 164 2.58 -14.78 8.53
C GLU A 164 3.01 -16.20 8.13
N ILE A 165 2.61 -16.59 6.93
CA ILE A 165 3.03 -17.86 6.35
C ILE A 165 3.80 -17.53 5.07
N PRO A 166 5.12 -17.80 5.02
CA PRO A 166 5.96 -17.54 3.86
C PRO A 166 5.35 -18.11 2.57
N ASP A 167 5.54 -17.42 1.45
CA ASP A 167 5.05 -17.78 0.10
C ASP A 167 3.53 -17.91 -0.05
N ARG A 168 2.76 -17.63 0.99
CA ARG A 168 1.30 -17.71 0.92
C ARG A 168 0.70 -16.63 0.07
N CYS A 169 1.21 -15.40 0.20
CA CYS A 169 0.93 -14.25 -0.65
C CYS A 169 2.16 -13.91 -1.50
N ASN A 170 2.01 -13.05 -2.48
CA ASN A 170 3.13 -12.47 -3.20
C ASN A 170 3.75 -11.34 -2.36
N ALA A 171 4.37 -11.74 -1.27
CA ALA A 171 5.13 -10.92 -0.35
C ALA A 171 6.53 -11.53 -0.31
N ARG A 172 7.46 -10.86 -0.91
CA ARG A 172 8.78 -11.43 -1.19
C ARG A 172 9.67 -11.40 0.04
N ASP A 173 10.40 -12.46 0.26
CA ASP A 173 11.57 -12.42 1.12
C ASP A 173 12.67 -11.56 0.48
N THR A 174 13.24 -10.64 1.26
CA THR A 174 14.12 -9.56 0.82
C THR A 174 15.55 -10.00 0.48
N THR A 175 15.78 -11.28 0.20
CA THR A 175 17.14 -11.80 -0.12
C THR A 175 17.67 -11.37 -1.49
N ARG A 176 16.79 -10.92 -2.39
CA ARG A 176 17.16 -10.42 -3.72
C ARG A 176 17.21 -8.89 -3.74
N ALA A 177 18.05 -8.33 -4.60
CA ALA A 177 18.11 -6.88 -4.81
C ALA A 177 16.72 -6.31 -5.20
N HIS A 178 16.45 -5.10 -4.75
CA HIS A 178 15.23 -4.39 -5.12
C HIS A 178 15.18 -4.18 -6.65
N PRO A 179 14.06 -4.45 -7.34
CA PRO A 179 14.00 -4.42 -8.82
C PRO A 179 14.39 -3.07 -9.43
N VAL A 180 14.11 -1.96 -8.74
CA VAL A 180 14.56 -0.63 -9.17
C VAL A 180 16.10 -0.54 -9.11
N ILE A 181 16.73 -1.06 -8.06
CA ILE A 181 18.19 -1.09 -7.94
C ILE A 181 18.80 -2.05 -8.97
N GLU A 182 18.17 -3.18 -9.21
CA GLU A 182 18.60 -4.16 -10.22
C GLU A 182 18.66 -3.55 -11.62
N LEU A 183 17.69 -2.72 -11.98
CA LEU A 183 17.62 -2.08 -13.30
C LEU A 183 18.49 -0.83 -13.44
N PHE A 184 18.63 -0.04 -12.37
CA PHE A 184 19.19 1.30 -12.45
C PHE A 184 20.44 1.54 -11.58
N GLY A 185 20.85 0.53 -10.82
CA GLY A 185 22.16 0.45 -10.19
C GLY A 185 22.32 1.17 -8.84
N GLY A 186 21.38 1.98 -8.37
CA GLY A 186 21.56 2.72 -7.11
C GLY A 186 20.26 3.28 -6.51
N PRO A 187 20.32 3.70 -5.22
CA PRO A 187 19.14 4.20 -4.50
C PRO A 187 18.60 5.53 -5.04
N ASP A 188 19.39 6.31 -5.75
CA ASP A 188 18.93 7.57 -6.38
C ASP A 188 17.82 7.35 -7.39
N ALA A 189 17.70 6.13 -7.91
CA ALA A 189 16.62 5.76 -8.82
C ALA A 189 15.22 5.88 -8.20
N PHE A 190 15.10 5.76 -6.88
CA PHE A 190 13.82 5.94 -6.17
C PHE A 190 13.30 7.38 -6.18
N TYR A 191 14.14 8.35 -6.47
CA TYR A 191 13.76 9.77 -6.58
C TYR A 191 13.51 10.21 -8.03
N ASP A 192 13.67 9.31 -8.99
CA ASP A 192 13.45 9.56 -10.42
C ASP A 192 12.09 8.97 -10.83
N ASN A 193 11.11 9.85 -11.05
CA ASN A 193 9.77 9.43 -11.42
C ASN A 193 9.72 8.61 -12.72
N ALA A 194 10.58 8.91 -13.69
CA ALA A 194 10.63 8.15 -14.94
C ALA A 194 11.14 6.71 -14.70
N LYS A 195 12.13 6.54 -13.83
CA LYS A 195 12.64 5.23 -13.44
C LYS A 195 11.61 4.45 -12.63
N MET A 196 10.91 5.09 -11.68
CA MET A 196 9.87 4.46 -10.89
C MET A 196 8.65 4.03 -11.72
N ASN A 197 8.50 4.59 -12.90
CA ASN A 197 7.44 4.25 -13.87
C ASN A 197 7.95 3.44 -15.07
N ASP A 198 9.15 2.88 -15.00
CA ASP A 198 9.69 2.04 -16.08
C ASP A 198 8.95 0.69 -16.13
N PRO A 199 8.37 0.34 -17.29
CA PRO A 199 7.57 -0.88 -17.44
C PRO A 199 8.35 -2.17 -17.19
N ARG A 200 9.68 -2.16 -17.25
CA ARG A 200 10.52 -3.33 -17.02
C ARG A 200 10.53 -3.79 -15.58
N ILE A 201 10.24 -2.90 -14.60
CA ILE A 201 10.30 -3.23 -13.18
C ILE A 201 9.39 -4.42 -12.87
N ASN A 202 8.12 -4.33 -13.24
CA ASN A 202 7.12 -5.37 -12.97
C ASN A 202 7.17 -6.56 -13.95
N GLN A 203 8.14 -6.58 -14.86
CA GLN A 203 8.41 -7.68 -15.76
C GLN A 203 9.64 -8.50 -15.35
N LEU A 204 10.36 -8.07 -14.30
CA LEU A 204 11.45 -8.86 -13.74
C LEU A 204 10.89 -10.12 -13.05
N PRO A 205 11.69 -11.20 -13.01
CA PRO A 205 11.30 -12.40 -12.25
C PRO A 205 10.96 -12.06 -10.79
N ASP A 206 10.01 -12.79 -10.22
CA ASP A 206 9.55 -12.66 -8.84
C ASP A 206 9.05 -11.25 -8.46
N THR A 207 8.50 -10.50 -9.37
CA THR A 207 7.80 -9.24 -9.11
C THR A 207 6.30 -9.46 -9.11
N LEU A 208 5.57 -8.88 -10.04
CA LEU A 208 4.12 -8.94 -10.09
C LEU A 208 3.63 -10.35 -10.50
N THR A 209 2.68 -10.91 -9.76
CA THR A 209 2.00 -12.16 -10.11
C THR A 209 0.61 -11.90 -10.69
N LYS A 210 0.06 -12.90 -11.38
CA LYS A 210 -1.32 -12.83 -11.87
C LYS A 210 -2.31 -12.94 -10.72
N THR A 211 -3.43 -12.25 -10.85
CA THR A 211 -4.51 -12.24 -9.85
C THR A 211 -4.98 -13.65 -9.50
N GLY A 212 -5.00 -13.97 -8.19
CA GLY A 212 -5.38 -15.28 -7.67
C GLY A 212 -4.42 -16.42 -8.03
N GLU A 213 -3.20 -16.12 -8.43
CA GLU A 213 -2.14 -17.13 -8.65
C GLU A 213 -1.69 -17.74 -7.33
N LYS A 214 -1.50 -16.93 -6.30
CA LYS A 214 -1.27 -17.37 -4.93
C LYS A 214 -2.58 -17.87 -4.30
N LYS A 215 -2.98 -19.08 -4.66
CA LYS A 215 -4.30 -19.66 -4.31
C LYS A 215 -4.63 -19.66 -2.82
N LYS A 216 -3.63 -19.59 -1.96
CA LYS A 216 -3.78 -19.56 -0.51
C LYS A 216 -3.77 -18.14 0.08
N CYS A 217 -3.46 -17.10 -0.71
CA CYS A 217 -3.56 -15.69 -0.33
C CYS A 217 -5.02 -15.23 -0.45
N THR A 218 -5.86 -15.76 0.40
CA THR A 218 -7.31 -15.50 0.38
C THR A 218 -7.91 -15.70 1.77
N ASN A 219 -9.08 -15.13 1.98
CA ASN A 219 -9.84 -15.25 3.21
C ASN A 219 -11.18 -15.98 3.01
N THR A 220 -11.97 -16.04 4.08
CA THR A 220 -13.27 -16.71 4.12
C THR A 220 -14.33 -16.09 3.19
N TYR A 221 -14.15 -14.88 2.69
CA TYR A 221 -15.02 -14.22 1.71
C TYR A 221 -14.62 -14.53 0.26
N GLY A 222 -13.49 -15.21 0.07
CA GLY A 222 -12.93 -15.50 -1.25
C GLY A 222 -12.45 -14.25 -1.97
N VAL A 223 -11.85 -13.31 -1.22
CA VAL A 223 -11.09 -12.17 -1.73
C VAL A 223 -9.62 -12.56 -1.74
N PHE A 224 -8.92 -12.30 -2.82
CA PHE A 224 -7.54 -12.72 -3.05
C PHE A 224 -6.60 -11.53 -3.09
N ASP A 225 -5.32 -11.80 -2.82
CA ASP A 225 -4.19 -10.90 -3.01
C ASP A 225 -4.31 -9.55 -2.25
N MET A 226 -5.03 -9.57 -1.09
CA MET A 226 -5.18 -8.39 -0.23
C MET A 226 -3.89 -8.00 0.50
N VAL A 227 -2.87 -8.85 0.48
CA VAL A 227 -1.55 -8.59 1.07
C VAL A 227 -0.49 -8.92 0.05
N GLY A 228 0.42 -7.98 -0.19
CA GLY A 228 1.45 -8.10 -1.21
C GLY A 228 0.91 -7.83 -2.63
N ASN A 229 1.63 -8.26 -3.62
CA ASN A 229 1.45 -8.04 -5.06
C ASN A 229 1.51 -6.55 -5.41
N LEU A 230 0.44 -5.78 -5.29
CA LEU A 230 0.41 -4.32 -5.43
C LEU A 230 -0.15 -3.64 -4.18
N HIS A 231 0.35 -2.46 -3.86
CA HIS A 231 -0.37 -1.52 -3.00
C HIS A 231 -1.72 -1.19 -3.61
N GLU A 232 -2.75 -1.15 -2.81
CA GLU A 232 -4.09 -0.86 -3.30
C GLU A 232 -4.59 0.50 -2.82
N TRP A 233 -4.82 1.42 -3.74
CA TRP A 233 -5.43 2.70 -3.46
C TRP A 233 -6.82 2.56 -2.87
N THR A 234 -7.13 3.39 -1.87
CA THR A 234 -8.44 3.52 -1.24
C THR A 234 -9.00 4.92 -1.43
N ALA A 235 -10.31 5.10 -1.24
CA ALA A 235 -11.00 6.38 -1.34
C ALA A 235 -10.71 7.27 -0.13
N ASP A 236 -9.47 7.67 0.03
CA ASP A 236 -8.99 8.59 1.07
C ASP A 236 -8.54 9.89 0.41
N PRO A 237 -9.19 11.04 0.69
CA PRO A 237 -8.86 12.31 0.04
C PRO A 237 -7.40 12.74 0.20
N GLY A 238 -6.72 12.31 1.26
CA GLY A 238 -5.30 12.57 1.49
C GLY A 238 -4.37 11.68 0.68
N GLY A 239 -4.90 10.62 0.09
CA GLY A 239 -4.13 9.55 -0.55
C GLY A 239 -3.68 8.51 0.47
N SER A 240 -4.21 7.30 0.35
CA SER A 240 -3.82 6.15 1.17
C SER A 240 -3.85 4.89 0.33
N PHE A 241 -2.86 4.04 0.50
CA PHE A 241 -2.87 2.70 -0.06
C PHE A 241 -2.46 1.64 0.97
N LYS A 242 -2.98 0.44 0.78
CA LYS A 242 -2.99 -0.64 1.77
C LYS A 242 -2.38 -1.93 1.25
N GLY A 243 -2.16 -2.87 2.18
CA GLY A 243 -1.80 -4.26 1.91
C GLY A 243 -0.33 -4.52 1.62
N GLY A 244 0.46 -3.47 1.42
CA GLY A 244 1.84 -3.61 0.96
C GLY A 244 1.90 -4.07 -0.50
N TYR A 245 3.09 -4.39 -0.98
CA TYR A 245 3.32 -4.87 -2.34
C TYR A 245 4.35 -6.01 -2.32
N TYR A 246 4.69 -6.57 -3.46
CA TYR A 246 5.53 -7.78 -3.52
C TYR A 246 6.92 -7.65 -2.86
N MET A 247 7.41 -6.43 -2.54
CA MET A 247 8.68 -6.22 -1.84
C MET A 247 8.53 -5.90 -0.35
N ASP A 248 7.34 -5.46 0.09
CA ASP A 248 7.16 -5.01 1.48
C ASP A 248 5.70 -5.11 1.93
N THR A 249 5.49 -5.86 3.01
CA THR A 249 4.19 -6.02 3.67
C THR A 249 4.27 -5.76 5.17
N HIS A 250 5.34 -5.08 5.65
CA HIS A 250 5.64 -4.94 7.08
C HIS A 250 5.99 -3.53 7.54
N LYS A 251 6.70 -2.73 6.74
CA LYS A 251 7.26 -1.43 7.19
C LYS A 251 6.23 -0.46 7.74
N ASN A 252 5.02 -0.47 7.20
CA ASN A 252 3.95 0.43 7.57
C ASN A 252 2.76 -0.30 8.20
N GLY A 253 3.03 -1.36 8.95
CA GLY A 253 2.06 -2.26 9.57
C GLY A 253 2.03 -3.63 8.89
N ASP A 254 1.70 -4.68 9.65
CA ASP A 254 1.72 -6.05 9.17
C ASP A 254 0.45 -6.40 8.38
N GLY A 255 0.60 -6.95 7.21
CA GLY A 255 -0.46 -7.59 6.44
C GLY A 255 -1.65 -6.65 6.16
N CYS A 256 -2.85 -6.98 6.65
CA CYS A 256 -4.05 -6.15 6.46
C CYS A 256 -3.96 -4.77 7.11
N PHE A 257 -3.09 -4.57 8.08
CA PHE A 257 -2.86 -3.28 8.74
C PHE A 257 -1.86 -2.40 7.99
N TYR A 258 -1.17 -2.94 6.99
CA TYR A 258 -0.26 -2.13 6.19
C TYR A 258 -0.99 -0.94 5.57
N THR A 259 -0.50 0.26 5.87
CA THR A 259 -1.08 1.51 5.37
C THR A 259 0.02 2.54 5.16
N THR A 260 0.06 3.16 4.01
CA THR A 260 0.93 4.32 3.78
C THR A 260 0.14 5.51 3.25
N THR A 261 0.51 6.70 3.71
CA THR A 261 -0.06 8.00 3.35
C THR A 261 1.03 8.94 2.84
N ALA A 262 2.18 8.38 2.42
CA ALA A 262 3.35 9.15 2.02
C ALA A 262 3.17 9.89 0.68
N HIS A 263 2.16 9.53 -0.10
CA HIS A 263 1.96 10.04 -1.47
C HIS A 263 0.57 10.62 -1.67
N GLY A 264 0.51 11.73 -2.38
CA GLY A 264 -0.77 12.35 -2.75
C GLY A 264 -1.55 11.55 -3.79
N PRO A 265 -2.86 11.86 -3.99
CA PRO A 265 -3.77 11.08 -4.84
C PRO A 265 -3.37 10.95 -6.31
N SER A 266 -2.51 11.82 -6.83
CA SER A 266 -2.01 11.77 -8.21
C SER A 266 -0.72 10.97 -8.39
N TYR A 267 -0.14 10.47 -7.30
CA TYR A 267 1.07 9.65 -7.36
C TYR A 267 0.78 8.27 -7.98
N HIS A 268 1.70 7.78 -8.79
CA HIS A 268 1.73 6.41 -9.29
C HIS A 268 3.16 5.96 -9.53
N ASP A 269 3.40 4.67 -9.35
CA ASP A 269 4.62 3.98 -9.71
C ASP A 269 4.35 2.48 -9.94
N TYR A 270 5.42 1.72 -10.14
CA TYR A 270 5.36 0.27 -10.38
C TYR A 270 4.62 -0.51 -9.27
N SER A 271 4.56 0.01 -8.05
CA SER A 271 4.02 -0.69 -6.87
C SER A 271 2.53 -0.42 -6.62
N THR A 272 1.94 0.59 -7.29
CA THR A 272 0.57 1.05 -7.00
C THR A 272 -0.46 0.41 -7.92
N GLY A 273 -1.51 -0.14 -7.33
CA GLY A 273 -2.67 -0.74 -7.99
C GLY A 273 -3.96 -0.42 -7.24
N PHE A 274 -5.04 -1.17 -7.48
CA PHE A 274 -6.34 -0.92 -6.88
C PHE A 274 -7.29 -2.10 -7.01
N ARG A 275 -8.39 -2.03 -6.26
CA ARG A 275 -9.64 -2.80 -6.48
C ARG A 275 -10.85 -1.94 -6.21
N CYS A 276 -12.00 -2.31 -6.77
CA CYS A 276 -13.23 -1.56 -6.62
C CYS A 276 -14.19 -2.19 -5.60
N CYS A 277 -15.03 -1.33 -5.00
CA CYS A 277 -16.17 -1.65 -4.16
C CYS A 277 -17.49 -1.17 -4.78
N LYS A 278 -18.62 -1.67 -4.25
CA LYS A 278 -19.97 -1.26 -4.64
C LYS A 278 -20.92 -1.39 -3.46
#